data_71ac8ad55daa7c65367f2437c3801f7d
#
_entry.id   71ac8ad55daa7c65367f2437c3801f7d
#
_cell.length_a   1.000
_cell.length_b   1.000
_cell.length_c   1.000
_cell.angle_alpha   90.00
_cell.angle_beta   90.00
_cell.angle_gamma   90.00
#
_symmetry.space_group_name_H-M   'P 1'
#
loop_
_entity.id
_entity.type
_entity.pdbx_description
1 polymer ?
#
loop_
_entity_poly.entity_id
_entity_poly.type
_entity_poly.pdbx_seq_one_letter_code
_entity_poly.pdbx_strand_id
1 'polypeptide(L)'
;MIEWSGDLGSDITFFLSRGTAYCTGRGEIMTPTDPLLQAGTKLCIVKPNVGLSTPSVFKALHYDELSKLDADEVLLPEFLNAESVEVVDSEYYINDLEPPAFRCVPFLGELKEKLKQVEGFQHVMMSGSGTSIFCIGEPKDMGAFDKQFGRDADLKVFFAEFINREEGTWFERPSN
;
A
#
# COMPACT_ATOMS: atom_id res chain seq x y z
N MET A 1 13.67 1.01 -21.91
CA MET A 1 13.88 0.92 -20.44
C MET A 1 12.80 0.05 -19.78
N ILE A 2 11.54 0.21 -20.15
CA ILE A 2 10.41 -0.58 -19.57
C ILE A 2 10.61 -2.08 -19.77
N GLU A 3 10.94 -2.55 -20.97
CA GLU A 3 11.18 -3.99 -21.23
C GLU A 3 12.31 -4.59 -20.37
N TRP A 4 13.36 -3.84 -20.12
CA TRP A 4 14.50 -4.33 -19.33
C TRP A 4 14.27 -4.23 -17.83
N SER A 5 13.37 -3.36 -17.38
CA SER A 5 13.08 -3.21 -15.96
C SER A 5 12.39 -4.43 -15.39
N GLY A 6 11.50 -5.08 -16.17
CA GLY A 6 10.84 -6.32 -15.77
C GLY A 6 11.79 -7.51 -15.59
N ASP A 7 12.92 -7.53 -16.33
CA ASP A 7 13.97 -8.55 -16.18
C ASP A 7 14.81 -8.35 -14.90
N LEU A 8 14.90 -7.11 -14.41
CA LEU A 8 15.63 -6.77 -13.19
C LEU A 8 14.80 -6.99 -11.92
N GLY A 9 13.48 -6.81 -12.01
CA GLY A 9 12.56 -7.03 -10.91
C GLY A 9 11.15 -6.56 -11.24
N SER A 10 10.16 -7.31 -10.79
CA SER A 10 8.74 -7.09 -11.11
C SER A 10 8.26 -5.68 -10.79
N ASP A 11 8.69 -5.12 -9.65
CA ASP A 11 8.22 -3.81 -9.18
C ASP A 11 8.98 -2.63 -9.80
N ILE A 12 10.12 -2.89 -10.50
CA ILE A 12 10.96 -1.81 -11.03
C ILE A 12 10.24 -1.03 -12.12
N THR A 13 9.44 -1.72 -12.93
CA THR A 13 8.64 -1.09 -14.00
C THR A 13 7.70 -0.02 -13.44
N PHE A 14 7.07 -0.26 -12.29
CA PHE A 14 6.20 0.70 -11.63
C PHE A 14 6.91 2.02 -11.32
N PHE A 15 8.17 1.98 -10.86
CA PHE A 15 8.93 3.21 -10.55
C PHE A 15 9.27 4.05 -11.79
N LEU A 16 9.08 3.51 -12.99
CA LEU A 16 9.16 4.25 -14.25
C LEU A 16 7.84 4.92 -14.62
N SER A 17 6.74 4.62 -13.90
CA SER A 17 5.47 5.31 -14.03
C SER A 17 5.52 6.70 -13.38
N ARG A 18 4.50 7.51 -13.64
CA ARG A 18 4.39 8.87 -13.10
C ARG A 18 3.74 8.94 -11.73
N GLY A 19 3.40 7.81 -11.14
CA GLY A 19 2.79 7.77 -9.80
C GLY A 19 1.77 6.67 -9.65
N THR A 20 0.63 6.71 -10.33
CA THR A 20 -0.40 5.68 -10.24
C THR A 20 -0.42 4.82 -11.50
N ALA A 21 -0.45 3.52 -11.34
CA ALA A 21 -0.54 2.58 -12.44
C ALA A 21 -1.27 1.31 -12.02
N TYR A 22 -2.01 0.74 -12.95
CA TYR A 22 -2.53 -0.61 -12.86
C TYR A 22 -1.48 -1.58 -13.40
N CYS A 23 -1.06 -2.52 -12.57
CA CYS A 23 -0.02 -3.48 -12.91
C CYS A 23 -0.59 -4.89 -12.97
N THR A 24 -0.31 -5.62 -14.05
CA THR A 24 -0.71 -7.01 -14.25
C THR A 24 0.51 -7.92 -14.48
N GLY A 25 0.26 -9.22 -14.71
CA GLY A 25 1.33 -10.20 -14.78
C GLY A 25 1.94 -10.43 -13.41
N ARG A 26 3.27 -10.30 -13.30
CA ARG A 26 4.01 -10.32 -12.02
C ARG A 26 4.24 -8.90 -11.48
N GLY A 27 3.62 -7.86 -12.11
CA GLY A 27 3.84 -6.44 -11.87
C GLY A 27 4.63 -5.73 -12.99
N GLU A 28 5.08 -6.48 -14.01
CA GLU A 28 5.87 -5.96 -15.12
C GLU A 28 5.04 -5.31 -16.23
N ILE A 29 3.76 -5.69 -16.36
CA ILE A 29 2.84 -5.08 -17.33
C ILE A 29 2.16 -3.91 -16.64
N MET A 30 2.54 -2.70 -17.03
CA MET A 30 2.11 -1.47 -16.37
C MET A 30 1.25 -0.62 -17.29
N THR A 31 0.05 -0.29 -16.84
CA THR A 31 -0.87 0.66 -17.46
C THR A 31 -0.98 1.90 -16.58
N PRO A 32 -0.40 3.06 -16.95
CA PRO A 32 -0.54 4.28 -16.19
C PRO A 32 -2.01 4.69 -16.07
N THR A 33 -2.41 5.17 -14.91
CA THR A 33 -3.76 5.68 -14.62
C THR A 33 -3.67 7.08 -14.04
N ASP A 34 -4.78 7.79 -14.02
CA ASP A 34 -4.87 9.04 -13.29
C ASP A 34 -4.66 8.82 -11.79
N PRO A 35 -4.08 9.81 -11.08
CA PRO A 35 -3.90 9.71 -9.65
C PRO A 35 -5.23 9.50 -8.91
N LEU A 36 -5.33 8.43 -8.13
CA LEU A 36 -6.50 8.14 -7.31
C LEU A 36 -6.55 8.99 -6.05
N LEU A 37 -5.38 9.42 -5.58
CA LEU A 37 -5.19 10.23 -4.40
C LEU A 37 -4.72 11.62 -4.79
N GLN A 38 -5.34 12.64 -4.21
CA GLN A 38 -4.91 14.01 -4.40
C GLN A 38 -3.55 14.25 -3.74
N ALA A 39 -2.73 15.13 -4.34
CA ALA A 39 -1.51 15.59 -3.70
C ALA A 39 -1.84 16.24 -2.35
N GLY A 40 -1.04 15.94 -1.34
CA GLY A 40 -1.27 16.40 0.04
C GLY A 40 -2.15 15.48 0.89
N THR A 41 -2.79 14.45 0.33
CA THR A 41 -3.49 13.43 1.12
C THR A 41 -2.53 12.81 2.13
N LYS A 42 -2.92 12.80 3.40
CA LYS A 42 -2.07 12.32 4.50
C LYS A 42 -1.96 10.80 4.50
N LEU A 43 -0.77 10.33 4.85
CA LEU A 43 -0.41 8.92 4.90
C LEU A 43 0.40 8.66 6.15
N CYS A 44 0.00 7.66 6.93
CA CYS A 44 0.80 7.11 8.00
C CYS A 44 1.29 5.71 7.61
N ILE A 45 2.59 5.46 7.74
CA ILE A 45 3.20 4.15 7.50
C ILE A 45 3.71 3.61 8.83
N VAL A 46 3.22 2.45 9.22
CA VAL A 46 3.68 1.73 10.41
C VAL A 46 4.45 0.49 9.97
N LYS A 47 5.74 0.46 10.31
CA LYS A 47 6.66 -0.62 9.95
C LYS A 47 7.09 -1.37 11.20
N PRO A 48 6.60 -2.59 11.42
CA PRO A 48 7.08 -3.45 12.49
C PRO A 48 8.55 -3.86 12.29
N ASN A 49 9.27 -3.98 13.39
CA ASN A 49 10.65 -4.46 13.41
C ASN A 49 10.70 -5.99 13.36
N VAL A 50 9.97 -6.57 12.42
CA VAL A 50 9.92 -8.02 12.16
C VAL A 50 10.18 -8.27 10.68
N GLY A 51 10.99 -9.28 10.41
CA GLY A 51 11.27 -9.74 9.05
C GLY A 51 10.22 -10.73 8.57
N LEU A 52 9.78 -10.57 7.33
CA LEU A 52 8.93 -11.53 6.63
C LEU A 52 9.37 -11.60 5.18
N SER A 53 9.71 -12.80 4.70
CA SER A 53 10.15 -12.93 3.32
C SER A 53 8.97 -13.10 2.38
N THR A 54 8.98 -12.40 1.26
CA THR A 54 7.96 -12.53 0.19
C THR A 54 7.75 -13.98 -0.23
N PRO A 55 8.80 -14.82 -0.47
CA PRO A 55 8.61 -16.22 -0.78
C PRO A 55 7.87 -17.02 0.30
N SER A 56 8.06 -16.69 1.58
CA SER A 56 7.35 -17.35 2.69
C SER A 56 5.86 -17.04 2.67
N VAL A 57 5.49 -15.80 2.35
CA VAL A 57 4.09 -15.37 2.23
C VAL A 57 3.42 -16.10 1.07
N PHE A 58 4.05 -16.12 -0.11
CA PHE A 58 3.50 -16.86 -1.26
C PHE A 58 3.39 -18.37 -1.02
N LYS A 59 4.32 -18.96 -0.26
CA LYS A 59 4.23 -20.38 0.12
C LYS A 59 3.05 -20.67 1.06
N ALA A 60 2.67 -19.69 1.87
CA ALA A 60 1.54 -19.78 2.79
C ALA A 60 0.19 -19.36 2.15
N LEU A 61 0.20 -18.97 0.86
CA LEU A 61 -1.00 -18.56 0.15
C LEU A 61 -1.89 -19.77 -0.16
N HIS A 62 -3.17 -19.62 0.13
CA HIS A 62 -4.21 -20.58 -0.22
C HIS A 62 -5.06 -20.01 -1.35
N TYR A 63 -5.03 -20.62 -2.52
CA TYR A 63 -5.71 -20.10 -3.72
C TYR A 63 -7.25 -20.07 -3.61
N ASP A 64 -7.83 -20.86 -2.75
CA ASP A 64 -9.27 -20.87 -2.45
C ASP A 64 -9.70 -19.69 -1.56
N GLU A 65 -8.76 -19.02 -0.92
CA GLU A 65 -8.99 -17.82 -0.08
C GLU A 65 -8.80 -16.50 -0.85
N LEU A 66 -8.38 -16.54 -2.11
CA LEU A 66 -8.21 -15.33 -2.91
C LEU A 66 -9.54 -14.58 -3.08
N SER A 67 -9.45 -13.27 -3.18
CA SER A 67 -10.57 -12.44 -3.58
C SER A 67 -11.16 -12.95 -4.89
N LYS A 68 -12.49 -12.93 -4.96
CA LYS A 68 -13.23 -13.32 -6.16
C LYS A 68 -13.66 -12.12 -6.99
N LEU A 69 -13.34 -10.91 -6.53
CA LEU A 69 -13.61 -9.69 -7.27
C LEU A 69 -12.66 -9.59 -8.46
N ASP A 70 -13.23 -9.39 -9.63
CA ASP A 70 -12.45 -9.16 -10.84
C ASP A 70 -11.77 -7.78 -10.77
N ALA A 71 -10.47 -7.76 -10.97
CA ALA A 71 -9.69 -6.54 -10.84
C ALA A 71 -9.99 -5.54 -11.97
N ASP A 72 -10.21 -6.03 -13.20
CA ASP A 72 -10.46 -5.17 -14.36
C ASP A 72 -11.93 -4.72 -14.43
N GLU A 73 -12.86 -5.63 -14.11
CA GLU A 73 -14.30 -5.37 -14.26
C GLU A 73 -14.91 -4.70 -13.03
N VAL A 74 -14.33 -4.88 -11.85
CA VAL A 74 -14.89 -4.40 -10.57
C VAL A 74 -13.94 -3.42 -9.87
N LEU A 75 -12.74 -3.87 -9.46
CA LEU A 75 -11.90 -3.06 -8.60
C LEU A 75 -11.40 -1.78 -9.29
N LEU A 76 -10.86 -1.90 -10.47
CA LEU A 76 -10.30 -0.76 -11.20
C LEU A 76 -11.35 0.33 -11.50
N PRO A 77 -12.57 -0.01 -11.98
CA PRO A 77 -13.64 0.96 -12.17
C PRO A 77 -14.09 1.66 -10.88
N GLU A 78 -14.19 0.94 -9.76
CA GLU A 78 -14.58 1.53 -8.47
C GLU A 78 -13.59 2.61 -8.04
N PHE A 79 -12.29 2.35 -8.20
CA PHE A 79 -11.26 3.34 -7.87
C PHE A 79 -11.19 4.49 -8.89
N LEU A 80 -11.29 4.22 -10.20
CA LEU A 80 -11.14 5.25 -11.25
C LEU A 80 -12.35 6.18 -11.36
N ASN A 81 -13.55 5.69 -11.01
CA ASN A 81 -14.78 6.49 -11.09
C ASN A 81 -15.11 7.21 -9.77
N ALA A 82 -14.39 6.92 -8.68
CA ALA A 82 -14.60 7.57 -7.41
C ALA A 82 -14.16 9.04 -7.44
N GLU A 83 -14.97 9.93 -6.86
CA GLU A 83 -14.60 11.35 -6.71
C GLU A 83 -13.40 11.55 -5.77
N SER A 84 -13.23 10.64 -4.81
CA SER A 84 -12.07 10.56 -3.93
C SER A 84 -11.93 9.14 -3.38
N VAL A 85 -10.74 8.78 -2.88
CA VAL A 85 -10.50 7.48 -2.23
C VAL A 85 -11.35 7.28 -0.98
N GLU A 86 -11.77 8.36 -0.37
CA GLU A 86 -12.56 8.35 0.88
C GLU A 86 -13.97 7.78 0.67
N VAL A 87 -14.49 7.88 -0.55
CA VAL A 87 -15.83 7.35 -0.90
C VAL A 87 -15.79 5.93 -1.44
N VAL A 88 -14.61 5.38 -1.73
CA VAL A 88 -14.48 3.97 -2.13
C VAL A 88 -14.71 3.08 -0.91
N ASP A 89 -15.62 2.12 -1.03
CA ASP A 89 -15.92 1.23 0.08
C ASP A 89 -14.68 0.42 0.50
N SER A 90 -14.56 0.21 1.80
CA SER A 90 -13.45 -0.53 2.38
C SER A 90 -13.34 -1.98 1.89
N GLU A 91 -14.42 -2.56 1.38
CA GLU A 91 -14.42 -3.91 0.79
C GLU A 91 -13.58 -4.02 -0.50
N TYR A 92 -13.35 -2.90 -1.20
CA TYR A 92 -12.50 -2.86 -2.40
C TYR A 92 -11.00 -2.68 -2.09
N TYR A 93 -10.65 -2.37 -0.83
CA TYR A 93 -9.25 -2.31 -0.39
C TYR A 93 -8.74 -3.71 -0.04
N ILE A 94 -8.40 -4.47 -1.07
CA ILE A 94 -8.04 -5.89 -0.98
C ILE A 94 -6.53 -6.06 -1.12
N ASN A 95 -5.96 -6.88 -0.22
CA ASN A 95 -4.62 -7.42 -0.38
C ASN A 95 -4.65 -8.91 -0.03
N ASP A 96 -4.68 -9.76 -1.04
CA ASP A 96 -4.74 -11.21 -0.89
C ASP A 96 -3.49 -11.81 -0.22
N LEU A 97 -2.45 -11.02 -0.03
CA LEU A 97 -1.27 -11.43 0.73
C LEU A 97 -1.40 -11.17 2.25
N GLU A 98 -2.45 -10.46 2.72
CA GLU A 98 -2.67 -10.26 4.15
C GLU A 98 -2.95 -11.56 4.91
N PRO A 99 -3.90 -12.43 4.49
CA PRO A 99 -4.16 -13.67 5.21
C PRO A 99 -2.92 -14.57 5.37
N PRO A 100 -2.13 -14.85 4.32
CA PRO A 100 -0.92 -15.64 4.46
C PRO A 100 0.16 -14.93 5.28
N ALA A 101 0.32 -13.62 5.16
CA ALA A 101 1.28 -12.86 5.97
C ALA A 101 0.91 -12.90 7.46
N PHE A 102 -0.38 -12.78 7.79
CA PHE A 102 -0.87 -12.86 9.17
C PHE A 102 -0.76 -14.27 9.75
N ARG A 103 -0.85 -15.32 8.92
CA ARG A 103 -0.52 -16.69 9.35
C ARG A 103 0.97 -16.84 9.69
N CYS A 104 1.84 -16.24 8.90
CA CYS A 104 3.28 -16.26 9.16
C CYS A 104 3.66 -15.41 10.38
N VAL A 105 3.03 -14.25 10.55
CA VAL A 105 3.31 -13.29 11.63
C VAL A 105 1.97 -12.75 12.17
N PRO A 106 1.33 -13.43 13.12
CA PRO A 106 0.01 -13.06 13.65
C PRO A 106 -0.06 -11.63 14.20
N PHE A 107 1.03 -11.12 14.73
CA PHE A 107 1.16 -9.74 15.20
C PHE A 107 0.76 -8.70 14.13
N LEU A 108 0.97 -8.96 12.84
CA LEU A 108 0.59 -8.03 11.76
C LEU A 108 -0.93 -7.84 11.68
N GLY A 109 -1.68 -8.93 11.84
CA GLY A 109 -3.13 -8.87 11.90
C GLY A 109 -3.64 -8.10 13.12
N GLU A 110 -3.07 -8.38 14.30
CA GLU A 110 -3.40 -7.64 15.52
C GLU A 110 -3.07 -6.14 15.40
N LEU A 111 -1.92 -5.82 14.81
CA LEU A 111 -1.52 -4.43 14.57
C LEU A 111 -2.48 -3.73 13.61
N LYS A 112 -2.85 -4.38 12.50
CA LYS A 112 -3.83 -3.83 11.55
C LYS A 112 -5.15 -3.52 12.23
N GLU A 113 -5.70 -4.45 13.04
CA GLU A 113 -6.96 -4.23 13.74
C GLU A 113 -6.87 -3.10 14.78
N LYS A 114 -5.74 -2.94 15.47
CA LYS A 114 -5.51 -1.79 16.36
C LYS A 114 -5.46 -0.46 15.58
N LEU A 115 -4.80 -0.45 14.42
CA LEU A 115 -4.72 0.75 13.58
C LEU A 115 -6.09 1.15 13.01
N LYS A 116 -6.94 0.19 12.65
CA LYS A 116 -8.33 0.44 12.20
C LYS A 116 -9.20 1.12 13.28
N GLN A 117 -8.84 1.01 14.55
CA GLN A 117 -9.54 1.68 15.65
C GLN A 117 -9.08 3.13 15.88
N VAL A 118 -8.03 3.57 15.21
CA VAL A 118 -7.53 4.95 15.34
C VAL A 118 -8.43 5.89 14.56
N GLU A 119 -9.09 6.80 15.29
CA GLU A 119 -9.94 7.80 14.67
C GLU A 119 -9.12 8.75 13.78
N GLY A 120 -9.56 8.93 12.55
CA GLY A 120 -8.90 9.75 11.53
C GLY A 120 -8.22 8.94 10.43
N PHE A 121 -7.99 7.65 10.61
CA PHE A 121 -7.64 6.77 9.51
C PHE A 121 -8.89 6.28 8.77
N GLN A 122 -8.91 6.45 7.47
CA GLN A 122 -10.00 6.05 6.59
C GLN A 122 -9.82 4.61 6.11
N HIS A 123 -8.61 4.29 5.66
CA HIS A 123 -8.27 2.95 5.18
C HIS A 123 -6.94 2.50 5.78
N VAL A 124 -6.89 1.23 6.17
CA VAL A 124 -5.71 0.59 6.77
C VAL A 124 -5.44 -0.71 6.05
N MET A 125 -4.30 -0.83 5.40
CA MET A 125 -3.94 -2.02 4.62
C MET A 125 -2.44 -2.31 4.69
N MET A 126 -2.08 -3.59 4.63
CA MET A 126 -0.69 -4.00 4.49
C MET A 126 -0.20 -3.73 3.05
N SER A 127 1.02 -3.25 2.90
CA SER A 127 1.65 -3.01 1.60
C SER A 127 2.29 -4.29 1.07
N GLY A 128 1.82 -4.77 -0.08
CA GLY A 128 2.34 -5.95 -0.76
C GLY A 128 2.39 -7.18 0.15
N SER A 129 3.51 -7.86 0.23
CA SER A 129 3.74 -9.02 1.10
C SER A 129 4.09 -8.66 2.56
N GLY A 130 4.04 -7.38 2.90
CA GLY A 130 4.32 -6.86 4.24
C GLY A 130 5.82 -6.55 4.46
N THR A 131 6.18 -6.19 5.65
CA THR A 131 5.42 -6.06 6.89
C THR A 131 4.87 -4.66 7.15
N SER A 132 5.09 -3.71 6.25
CA SER A 132 4.59 -2.34 6.39
C SER A 132 3.08 -2.29 6.25
N ILE A 133 2.43 -1.55 7.14
CA ILE A 133 1.00 -1.24 7.07
C ILE A 133 0.89 0.26 6.79
N PHE A 134 0.08 0.63 5.81
CA PHE A 134 -0.23 2.03 5.54
C PHE A 134 -1.66 2.37 5.96
N CYS A 135 -1.83 3.61 6.40
CA CYS A 135 -3.09 4.16 6.84
C CYS A 135 -3.32 5.47 6.09
N ILE A 136 -4.40 5.57 5.33
CA ILE A 136 -4.80 6.82 4.66
C ILE A 136 -5.48 7.72 5.68
N GLY A 137 -5.01 8.96 5.79
CA GLY A 137 -5.43 9.92 6.79
C GLY A 137 -4.38 10.16 7.87
N GLU A 138 -4.77 10.83 8.94
CA GLU A 138 -3.93 11.10 10.10
C GLU A 138 -4.73 10.92 11.41
N PRO A 139 -4.08 10.51 12.50
CA PRO A 139 -4.77 10.36 13.79
C PRO A 139 -5.35 11.69 14.25
N LYS A 140 -6.61 11.71 14.67
CA LYS A 140 -7.22 12.91 15.28
C LYS A 140 -6.58 13.25 16.63
N ASP A 141 -6.18 12.24 17.40
CA ASP A 141 -5.42 12.42 18.65
C ASP A 141 -4.00 11.87 18.50
N MET A 142 -3.08 12.75 18.10
CA MET A 142 -1.66 12.43 17.95
C MET A 142 -1.01 12.00 19.27
N GLY A 143 -1.50 12.53 20.41
CA GLY A 143 -0.95 12.18 21.74
C GLY A 143 -1.29 10.74 22.12
N ALA A 144 -2.54 10.33 21.91
CA ALA A 144 -2.98 8.95 22.13
C ALA A 144 -2.27 8.00 21.16
N PHE A 145 -2.16 8.38 19.89
CA PHE A 145 -1.46 7.60 18.87
C PHE A 145 0.02 7.39 19.21
N ASP A 146 0.74 8.47 19.56
CA ASP A 146 2.16 8.40 19.94
C ASP A 146 2.37 7.48 21.15
N LYS A 147 1.49 7.59 22.14
CA LYS A 147 1.53 6.72 23.32
C LYS A 147 1.35 5.23 22.99
N GLN A 148 0.52 4.92 22.03
CA GLN A 148 0.15 3.54 21.67
C GLN A 148 1.12 2.92 20.65
N PHE A 149 1.59 3.70 19.68
CA PHE A 149 2.38 3.20 18.55
C PHE A 149 3.74 3.89 18.39
N GLY A 150 3.80 5.21 18.63
CA GLY A 150 5.01 6.00 18.36
C GLY A 150 6.16 5.71 19.33
N ARG A 151 5.84 5.25 20.54
CA ARG A 151 6.83 4.89 21.58
C ARG A 151 7.14 3.39 21.65
N ASP A 152 6.49 2.60 20.83
CA ASP A 152 6.77 1.17 20.74
C ASP A 152 8.12 0.97 20.02
N ALA A 153 9.09 0.38 20.72
CA ALA A 153 10.44 0.16 20.18
C ALA A 153 10.45 -0.84 19.02
N ASP A 154 9.41 -1.66 18.90
CA ASP A 154 9.26 -2.64 17.84
C ASP A 154 8.53 -2.10 16.61
N LEU A 155 8.13 -0.82 16.65
CA LEU A 155 7.47 -0.12 15.54
C LEU A 155 8.29 1.08 15.08
N LYS A 156 8.29 1.31 13.77
CA LYS A 156 8.70 2.58 13.16
C LYS A 156 7.49 3.22 12.52
N VAL A 157 7.21 4.46 12.88
CA VAL A 157 6.07 5.22 12.37
C VAL A 157 6.60 6.37 11.51
N PHE A 158 6.02 6.53 10.34
CA PHE A 158 6.34 7.61 9.42
C PHE A 158 5.05 8.32 9.00
N PHE A 159 5.05 9.64 9.10
CA PHE A 159 4.01 10.48 8.52
C PHE A 159 4.51 11.06 7.21
N ALA A 160 3.71 10.96 6.18
CA ALA A 160 4.00 11.38 4.83
C ALA A 160 2.74 11.97 4.19
N GLU A 161 2.88 12.41 2.95
CA GLU A 161 1.75 12.80 2.12
C GLU A 161 1.98 12.31 0.69
N PHE A 162 0.88 12.10 -0.01
CA PHE A 162 0.95 11.74 -1.43
C PHE A 162 1.40 12.94 -2.25
N ILE A 163 2.27 12.67 -3.20
CA ILE A 163 2.71 13.63 -4.21
C ILE A 163 2.36 13.10 -5.60
N ASN A 164 1.89 13.96 -6.48
CA ASN A 164 1.72 13.63 -7.88
C ASN A 164 2.90 14.19 -8.66
N ARG A 165 3.57 13.31 -9.42
CA ARG A 165 4.72 13.71 -10.23
C ARG A 165 4.26 14.32 -11.55
N GLU A 166 4.85 15.44 -11.92
CA GLU A 166 4.69 16.00 -13.26
C GLU A 166 5.49 15.18 -14.27
N GLU A 167 5.08 15.26 -15.54
CA GLU A 167 5.75 14.58 -16.64
C GLU A 167 7.21 15.05 -16.74
N GLY A 168 8.13 14.08 -16.79
CA GLY A 168 9.57 14.35 -16.92
C GLY A 168 10.31 14.69 -15.62
N THR A 169 9.62 14.74 -14.48
CA THR A 169 10.24 15.10 -13.17
C THR A 169 10.52 13.89 -12.27
N TRP A 170 10.58 12.69 -12.83
CA TRP A 170 10.80 11.45 -12.04
C TRP A 170 12.20 11.37 -11.39
N PHE A 171 13.12 12.23 -11.80
CA PHE A 171 14.42 12.34 -11.16
C PHE A 171 14.93 13.79 -11.24
N GLU A 172 15.42 14.31 -10.14
CA GLU A 172 16.13 15.58 -10.10
C GLU A 172 17.61 15.34 -10.45
N ARG A 173 18.13 16.09 -11.44
CA ARG A 173 19.57 16.11 -11.65
C ARG A 173 20.23 16.74 -10.43
N PRO A 174 21.30 16.14 -9.86
CA PRO A 174 22.07 16.82 -8.84
C PRO A 174 22.47 18.20 -9.36
N SER A 175 22.14 19.26 -8.62
CA SER A 175 22.67 20.60 -8.88
C SER A 175 24.19 20.53 -8.72
N ASN A 176 24.93 20.85 -9.77
CA ASN A 176 26.39 20.98 -9.75
C ASN A 176 26.83 22.03 -8.74
#